data_97adbdec33497e67f6634d324d0ebb5c
#
_entry.id   97adbdec33497e67f6634d324d0ebb5c
#
_cell.length_a   1.000
_cell.length_b   1.000
_cell.length_c   1.000
_cell.angle_alpha   90.00
_cell.angle_beta   90.00
_cell.angle_gamma   90.00
#
_symmetry.space_group_name_H-M   'P 1'
#
loop_
_entity.id
_entity.type
_entity.pdbx_description
1 polymer ?
#
loop_
_entity_poly.entity_id
_entity_poly.type
_entity_poly.pdbx_seq_one_letter_code
_entity_poly.pdbx_strand_id
1 'polypeptide(L)'
;MKVILCEDTDWLLSEEAFSIYASCMYHPTFEDYKKRMKDYLSDPSVKVFIYEDWGEKTGMMVLRLSNADAEIMGIAISENVRLKGIGKQLIKSVAESLKLECVRAQTDDDSIGFYRKCGFSEERIVVEYPDGSTVRYNCTLYK
;
A
#
# COMPACT_ATOMS: atom_id res chain seq x y z
N MET A 1 -16.10 3.29 -11.01
CA MET A 1 -14.76 2.88 -10.56
C MET A 1 -13.81 4.06 -10.63
N LYS A 2 -13.14 4.38 -9.53
CA LYS A 2 -12.12 5.44 -9.58
C LYS A 2 -11.10 5.31 -8.46
N VAL A 3 -9.90 5.84 -8.77
CA VAL A 3 -8.80 5.97 -7.82
C VAL A 3 -8.72 7.44 -7.44
N ILE A 4 -8.77 7.73 -6.16
CA ILE A 4 -8.77 9.11 -5.65
C ILE A 4 -7.67 9.32 -4.62
N LEU A 5 -7.11 10.53 -4.61
CA LEU A 5 -6.26 10.98 -3.51
C LEU A 5 -7.18 11.29 -2.33
N CYS A 6 -6.96 10.62 -1.21
CA CYS A 6 -7.82 10.80 -0.03
C CYS A 6 -7.22 11.84 0.91
N GLU A 7 -7.97 12.90 1.14
CA GLU A 7 -7.60 13.96 2.08
C GLU A 7 -8.58 14.04 3.26
N ASP A 8 -9.51 13.09 3.35
CA ASP A 8 -10.49 13.01 4.42
C ASP A 8 -9.85 12.36 5.67
N THR A 9 -9.27 13.20 6.51
CA THR A 9 -8.57 12.77 7.71
C THR A 9 -9.48 12.00 8.67
N ASP A 10 -10.72 12.43 8.82
CA ASP A 10 -11.66 11.75 9.72
C ASP A 10 -11.94 10.33 9.25
N TRP A 11 -12.16 10.14 7.94
CA TRP A 11 -12.37 8.81 7.41
C TRP A 11 -11.11 7.94 7.54
N LEU A 12 -9.93 8.52 7.24
CA LEU A 12 -8.66 7.78 7.33
C LEU A 12 -8.37 7.29 8.75
N LEU A 13 -8.88 7.97 9.77
CA LEU A 13 -8.71 7.57 11.18
C LEU A 13 -9.90 6.76 11.71
N SER A 14 -10.81 6.33 10.84
CA SER A 14 -12.01 5.59 11.24
C SER A 14 -11.78 4.08 11.28
N GLU A 15 -12.70 3.38 11.94
CA GLU A 15 -12.70 1.91 11.96
C GLU A 15 -12.95 1.32 10.57
N GLU A 16 -13.72 2.02 9.72
CA GLU A 16 -13.96 1.57 8.35
C GLU A 16 -12.64 1.50 7.57
N ALA A 17 -11.83 2.57 7.63
CA ALA A 17 -10.52 2.59 6.98
C ALA A 17 -9.60 1.51 7.56
N PHE A 18 -9.59 1.36 8.88
CA PHE A 18 -8.83 0.30 9.53
C PHE A 18 -9.24 -1.10 9.03
N SER A 19 -10.53 -1.35 8.85
CA SER A 19 -11.00 -2.65 8.39
C SER A 19 -10.46 -3.03 7.01
N ILE A 20 -10.20 -2.03 6.17
CA ILE A 20 -9.57 -2.25 4.85
C ILE A 20 -8.06 -2.46 5.01
N TYR A 21 -7.39 -1.58 5.75
CA TYR A 21 -5.93 -1.54 5.83
C TYR A 21 -5.34 -2.65 6.71
N ALA A 22 -6.14 -3.24 7.61
CA ALA A 22 -5.67 -4.24 8.56
C ALA A 22 -4.97 -5.43 7.89
N SER A 23 -5.39 -5.79 6.68
CA SER A 23 -4.85 -6.95 5.98
C SER A 23 -3.37 -6.81 5.61
N CYS A 24 -2.84 -5.59 5.56
CA CYS A 24 -1.42 -5.37 5.27
C CYS A 24 -0.59 -5.05 6.52
N MET A 25 -1.20 -5.15 7.70
CA MET A 25 -0.52 -4.90 8.97
C MET A 25 -0.19 -6.20 9.68
N TYR A 26 0.94 -6.21 10.38
CA TYR A 26 1.31 -7.31 11.26
C TYR A 26 0.63 -7.10 12.63
N HIS A 27 -0.11 -8.12 13.10
CA HIS A 27 -0.89 -8.04 14.34
C HIS A 27 -1.72 -6.75 14.46
N PRO A 28 -2.66 -6.53 13.52
CA PRO A 28 -3.37 -5.25 13.44
C PRO A 28 -4.27 -4.98 14.63
N THR A 29 -4.16 -3.77 15.19
CA THR A 29 -5.13 -3.23 16.15
C THR A 29 -5.53 -1.84 15.68
N PHE A 30 -6.75 -1.42 16.04
CA PHE A 30 -7.22 -0.09 15.67
C PHE A 30 -6.33 1.01 16.26
N GLU A 31 -5.85 0.83 17.49
CA GLU A 31 -4.96 1.81 18.14
C GLU A 31 -3.65 1.96 17.39
N ASP A 32 -3.03 0.85 16.99
CA ASP A 32 -1.78 0.89 16.21
C ASP A 32 -2.01 1.49 14.83
N TYR A 33 -3.14 1.18 14.20
CA TYR A 33 -3.52 1.76 12.92
C TYR A 33 -3.64 3.28 13.01
N LYS A 34 -4.37 3.78 13.99
CA LYS A 34 -4.55 5.23 14.16
C LYS A 34 -3.22 5.93 14.38
N LYS A 35 -2.36 5.36 15.20
CA LYS A 35 -1.03 5.92 15.47
C LYS A 35 -0.21 5.99 14.19
N ARG A 36 -0.18 4.90 13.43
CA ARG A 36 0.54 4.83 12.15
C ARG A 36 -0.02 5.83 11.14
N MET A 37 -1.35 5.89 11.02
CA MET A 37 -1.98 6.80 10.06
C MET A 37 -1.74 8.26 10.42
N LYS A 38 -1.76 8.61 11.71
CA LYS A 38 -1.42 9.98 12.15
C LYS A 38 0.01 10.35 11.76
N ASP A 39 0.96 9.42 11.90
CA ASP A 39 2.34 9.64 11.48
C ASP A 39 2.41 9.86 9.96
N TYR A 40 1.72 9.06 9.17
CA TYR A 40 1.66 9.25 7.72
C TYR A 40 1.07 10.62 7.35
N LEU A 41 -0.03 10.99 8.00
CA LEU A 41 -0.71 12.26 7.70
C LEU A 41 0.12 13.49 8.09
N SER A 42 1.07 13.33 9.00
CA SER A 42 1.96 14.41 9.41
C SER A 42 3.18 14.56 8.48
N ASP A 43 3.40 13.62 7.58
CA ASP A 43 4.54 13.61 6.66
C ASP A 43 4.09 14.11 5.28
N PRO A 44 4.58 15.29 4.83
CA PRO A 44 4.14 15.85 3.55
C PRO A 44 4.55 15.01 2.33
N SER A 45 5.50 14.08 2.46
CA SER A 45 5.90 13.19 1.36
C SER A 45 4.98 11.97 1.23
N VAL A 46 4.08 11.75 2.20
CA VAL A 46 3.19 10.59 2.20
C VAL A 46 1.81 10.98 1.70
N LYS A 47 1.27 10.17 0.78
CA LYS A 47 -0.07 10.36 0.22
C LYS A 47 -0.83 9.04 0.31
N VAL A 48 -2.14 9.13 0.56
CA VAL A 48 -3.02 7.98 0.63
C VAL A 48 -3.97 8.02 -0.55
N PHE A 49 -4.03 6.90 -1.29
CA PHE A 49 -4.93 6.75 -2.43
C PHE A 49 -5.96 5.68 -2.09
N ILE A 50 -7.18 5.90 -2.57
CA ILE A 50 -8.33 5.05 -2.31
C ILE A 50 -8.88 4.55 -3.64
N TYR A 51 -9.24 3.28 -3.69
CA TYR A 51 -10.03 2.73 -4.78
C TYR A 51 -11.50 2.74 -4.36
N GLU A 52 -12.32 3.41 -5.16
CA GLU A 52 -13.75 3.56 -4.88
C GLU A 52 -14.57 3.06 -6.04
N ASP A 53 -15.57 2.25 -5.76
CA ASP A 53 -16.46 1.70 -6.75
C ASP A 53 -17.89 1.81 -6.24
N TRP A 54 -18.77 2.46 -7.02
CA TRP A 54 -20.17 2.67 -6.65
C TRP A 54 -20.34 3.35 -5.28
N GLY A 55 -19.45 4.29 -4.96
CA GLY A 55 -19.47 5.00 -3.68
C GLY A 55 -18.89 4.21 -2.51
N GLU A 56 -18.44 2.98 -2.74
CA GLU A 56 -17.85 2.15 -1.71
C GLU A 56 -16.33 2.15 -1.83
N LYS A 57 -15.66 2.41 -0.72
CA LYS A 57 -14.20 2.38 -0.64
C LYS A 57 -13.74 0.96 -0.35
N THR A 58 -12.96 0.38 -1.27
CA THR A 58 -12.59 -1.03 -1.19
C THR A 58 -11.09 -1.28 -1.24
N GLY A 59 -10.29 -0.26 -1.47
CA GLY A 59 -8.84 -0.39 -1.48
C GLY A 59 -8.16 0.85 -0.96
N MET A 60 -6.99 0.65 -0.35
CA MET A 60 -6.14 1.74 0.16
C MET A 60 -4.70 1.47 -0.20
N MET A 61 -3.99 2.53 -0.60
CA MET A 61 -2.55 2.46 -0.83
C MET A 61 -1.89 3.70 -0.25
N VAL A 62 -0.87 3.48 0.58
CA VAL A 62 -0.09 4.55 1.17
C VAL A 62 1.26 4.60 0.46
N LEU A 63 1.59 5.75 -0.12
CA LEU A 63 2.83 5.97 -0.83
C LEU A 63 3.66 7.05 -0.16
N ARG A 64 4.98 6.83 -0.10
CA ARG A 64 5.94 7.90 0.17
C ARG A 64 6.55 8.32 -1.18
N LEU A 65 6.45 9.60 -1.49
CA LEU A 65 6.89 10.16 -2.76
C LEU A 65 8.24 10.83 -2.64
N SER A 66 9.10 10.64 -3.65
CA SER A 66 10.39 11.30 -3.75
C SER A 66 10.64 11.60 -5.24
N ASN A 67 10.32 12.82 -5.67
CA ASN A 67 10.39 13.21 -7.09
C ASN A 67 9.51 12.29 -7.95
N ALA A 68 10.09 11.58 -8.93
CA ALA A 68 9.38 10.65 -9.79
C ALA A 68 9.37 9.21 -9.26
N ASP A 69 9.83 9.00 -8.02
CA ASP A 69 9.86 7.69 -7.37
C ASP A 69 8.82 7.63 -6.25
N ALA A 70 8.30 6.44 -6.02
CA ALA A 70 7.40 6.20 -4.89
C ALA A 70 7.73 4.88 -4.21
N GLU A 71 7.54 4.85 -2.91
CA GLU A 71 7.61 3.60 -2.13
C GLU A 71 6.23 3.29 -1.59
N ILE A 72 5.75 2.07 -1.82
CA ILE A 72 4.49 1.60 -1.25
C ILE A 72 4.73 1.26 0.21
N MET A 73 4.15 2.04 1.11
CA MET A 73 4.23 1.83 2.55
C MET A 73 3.22 0.77 2.99
N GLY A 74 2.13 0.64 2.27
CA GLY A 74 1.13 -0.38 2.48
C GLY A 74 0.09 -0.33 1.36
N ILE A 75 -0.46 -1.49 1.03
CA ILE A 75 -1.56 -1.61 0.09
C ILE A 75 -2.49 -2.72 0.58
N ALA A 76 -3.77 -2.43 0.63
CA ALA A 76 -4.77 -3.36 1.15
C ALA A 76 -6.06 -3.26 0.37
N ILE A 77 -6.69 -4.41 0.14
CA ILE A 77 -7.95 -4.52 -0.59
C ILE A 77 -8.94 -5.25 0.30
N SER A 78 -10.18 -4.78 0.36
CA SER A 78 -11.25 -5.44 1.12
C SER A 78 -11.42 -6.90 0.68
N GLU A 79 -11.62 -7.80 1.65
CA GLU A 79 -11.73 -9.24 1.38
C GLU A 79 -12.82 -9.59 0.36
N ASN A 80 -13.96 -8.90 0.44
CA ASN A 80 -15.11 -9.20 -0.43
C ASN A 80 -14.90 -8.84 -1.90
N VAL A 81 -13.82 -8.15 -2.23
CA VAL A 81 -13.52 -7.75 -3.62
C VAL A 81 -12.12 -8.13 -4.06
N ARG A 82 -11.46 -9.03 -3.33
CA ARG A 82 -10.11 -9.51 -3.71
C ARG A 82 -10.17 -10.35 -4.97
N LEU A 83 -9.02 -10.51 -5.61
CA LEU A 83 -8.82 -11.29 -6.85
C LEU A 83 -9.49 -10.68 -8.07
N LYS A 84 -9.86 -9.40 -8.01
CA LYS A 84 -10.44 -8.66 -9.15
C LYS A 84 -9.45 -7.70 -9.80
N GLY A 85 -8.17 -7.79 -9.43
CA GLY A 85 -7.14 -6.92 -10.00
C GLY A 85 -7.15 -5.49 -9.49
N ILE A 86 -7.84 -5.21 -8.37
CA ILE A 86 -7.95 -3.86 -7.82
C ILE A 86 -6.61 -3.32 -7.39
N GLY A 87 -5.79 -4.13 -6.72
CA GLY A 87 -4.46 -3.70 -6.27
C GLY A 87 -3.56 -3.31 -7.43
N LYS A 88 -3.54 -4.11 -8.49
CA LYS A 88 -2.76 -3.82 -9.70
C LYS A 88 -3.25 -2.52 -10.34
N GLN A 89 -4.57 -2.35 -10.44
CA GLN A 89 -5.16 -1.16 -11.03
C GLN A 89 -4.87 0.09 -10.22
N LEU A 90 -4.90 -0.03 -8.89
CA LEU A 90 -4.56 1.07 -7.98
C LEU A 90 -3.13 1.55 -8.22
N ILE A 91 -2.17 0.61 -8.26
CA ILE A 91 -0.76 0.95 -8.53
C ILE A 91 -0.61 1.59 -9.91
N LYS A 92 -1.18 0.98 -10.93
CA LYS A 92 -1.06 1.45 -12.31
C LYS A 92 -1.66 2.85 -12.49
N SER A 93 -2.87 3.06 -11.97
CA SER A 93 -3.56 4.35 -12.11
C SER A 93 -2.79 5.47 -11.42
N VAL A 94 -2.27 5.22 -10.23
CA VAL A 94 -1.51 6.24 -9.48
C VAL A 94 -0.17 6.51 -10.16
N ALA A 95 0.53 5.46 -10.61
CA ALA A 95 1.80 5.63 -11.31
C ALA A 95 1.65 6.48 -12.59
N GLU A 96 0.59 6.24 -13.35
CA GLU A 96 0.29 7.02 -14.56
C GLU A 96 -0.10 8.45 -14.21
N SER A 97 -0.97 8.63 -13.23
CA SER A 97 -1.46 9.95 -12.82
C SER A 97 -0.35 10.86 -12.31
N LEU A 98 0.56 10.31 -11.53
CA LEU A 98 1.69 11.06 -10.95
C LEU A 98 2.92 11.03 -11.84
N LYS A 99 2.87 10.36 -12.98
CA LYS A 99 4.00 10.20 -13.90
C LYS A 99 5.24 9.65 -13.20
N LEU A 100 5.03 8.61 -12.39
CA LEU A 100 6.13 7.98 -11.67
C LEU A 100 7.01 7.18 -12.62
N GLU A 101 8.31 7.26 -12.42
CA GLU A 101 9.30 6.48 -13.17
C GLU A 101 9.61 5.17 -12.50
N CYS A 102 9.44 5.11 -11.18
CA CYS A 102 9.76 3.93 -10.39
C CYS A 102 8.83 3.81 -9.19
N VAL A 103 8.34 2.61 -8.95
CA VAL A 103 7.57 2.28 -7.74
C VAL A 103 8.28 1.14 -7.04
N ARG A 104 8.53 1.30 -5.75
CA ARG A 104 9.23 0.30 -4.94
C ARG A 104 8.35 -0.18 -3.80
N ALA A 105 8.59 -1.41 -3.37
CA ALA A 105 7.92 -1.98 -2.21
C ALA A 105 8.84 -3.02 -1.57
N GLN A 106 8.71 -3.22 -0.27
CA GLN A 106 9.35 -4.34 0.41
C GLN A 106 8.26 -5.27 0.92
N THR A 107 8.41 -6.56 0.72
CA THR A 107 7.39 -7.53 1.07
C THR A 107 7.99 -8.85 1.56
N ASP A 108 7.14 -9.80 1.92
CA ASP A 108 7.48 -11.11 2.43
C ASP A 108 7.06 -12.23 1.48
N ASP A 109 7.30 -13.48 1.89
CA ASP A 109 6.93 -14.67 1.10
C ASP A 109 5.42 -14.75 0.82
N ASP A 110 4.59 -14.25 1.73
CA ASP A 110 3.13 -14.35 1.59
C ASP A 110 2.58 -13.40 0.53
N SER A 111 3.24 -12.25 0.33
CA SER A 111 2.73 -11.19 -0.55
C SER A 111 3.53 -11.02 -1.84
N ILE A 112 4.69 -11.68 -1.98
CA ILE A 112 5.53 -11.52 -3.18
C ILE A 112 4.78 -11.88 -4.47
N GLY A 113 3.87 -12.84 -4.41
CA GLY A 113 3.08 -13.25 -5.57
C GLY A 113 2.25 -12.12 -6.16
N PHE A 114 1.71 -11.24 -5.32
CA PHE A 114 0.97 -10.07 -5.77
C PHE A 114 1.86 -9.13 -6.60
N TYR A 115 3.06 -8.84 -6.10
CA TYR A 115 3.98 -7.95 -6.80
C TYR A 115 4.50 -8.56 -8.10
N ARG A 116 4.72 -9.87 -8.13
CA ARG A 116 5.09 -10.56 -9.38
C ARG A 116 4.01 -10.39 -10.43
N LYS A 117 2.74 -10.56 -10.05
CA LYS A 117 1.61 -10.40 -10.98
C LYS A 117 1.47 -8.96 -11.48
N CYS A 118 1.92 -7.99 -10.69
CA CYS A 118 1.91 -6.59 -11.09
C CYS A 118 3.08 -6.21 -12.00
N GLY A 119 4.01 -7.12 -12.24
CA GLY A 119 5.15 -6.87 -13.11
C GLY A 119 6.39 -6.33 -12.43
N PHE A 120 6.43 -6.35 -11.09
CA PHE A 120 7.61 -5.92 -10.35
C PHE A 120 8.75 -6.91 -10.50
N SER A 121 9.98 -6.39 -10.64
CA SER A 121 11.17 -7.20 -10.44
C SER A 121 11.42 -7.35 -8.94
N GLU A 122 12.16 -8.39 -8.55
CA GLU A 122 12.38 -8.66 -7.13
C GLU A 122 13.83 -9.01 -6.83
N GLU A 123 14.26 -8.63 -5.64
CA GLU A 123 15.54 -9.03 -5.07
C GLU A 123 15.28 -9.63 -3.70
N ARG A 124 15.62 -10.89 -3.53
CA ARG A 124 15.45 -11.58 -2.25
C ARG A 124 16.58 -11.18 -1.31
N ILE A 125 16.22 -10.76 -0.11
CA ILE A 125 17.19 -10.37 0.93
C ILE A 125 16.86 -11.10 2.23
N VAL A 126 17.88 -11.24 3.09
CA VAL A 126 17.70 -11.77 4.44
C VAL A 126 17.95 -10.63 5.41
N VAL A 127 16.95 -10.37 6.25
CA VAL A 127 17.03 -9.31 7.25
C VAL A 127 17.26 -9.95 8.62
N GLU A 128 18.30 -9.49 9.32
CA GLU A 128 18.64 -9.99 10.63
C GLU A 128 17.94 -9.15 11.70
N TYR A 129 17.27 -9.83 12.63
CA TYR A 129 16.63 -9.22 13.79
C TYR A 129 17.20 -9.85 15.06
N PRO A 130 17.06 -9.22 16.24
CA PRO A 130 17.58 -9.80 17.49
C PRO A 130 17.04 -11.19 17.81
N ASP A 131 15.83 -11.52 17.34
CA ASP A 131 15.16 -12.79 17.59
C ASP A 131 15.26 -13.76 16.41
N GLY A 132 16.07 -13.46 15.39
CA GLY A 132 16.26 -14.33 14.24
C GLY A 132 16.31 -13.57 12.92
N SER A 133 16.38 -14.32 11.83
CA SER A 133 16.40 -13.75 10.48
C SER A 133 15.09 -14.02 9.75
N THR A 134 14.77 -13.15 8.81
CA THR A 134 13.56 -13.22 7.99
C THR A 134 13.88 -12.92 6.55
N VAL A 135 13.25 -13.67 5.63
CA VAL A 135 13.36 -13.41 4.19
C VAL A 135 12.42 -12.26 3.81
N ARG A 136 12.96 -11.28 3.10
CA ARG A 136 12.21 -10.16 2.55
C ARG A 136 12.53 -10.03 1.06
N TYR A 137 11.71 -9.29 0.36
CA TYR A 137 11.93 -9.02 -1.06
C TYR A 137 11.85 -7.51 -1.29
N ASN A 138 12.86 -6.99 -1.98
CA ASN A 138 12.82 -5.63 -2.50
C ASN A 138 12.25 -5.70 -3.91
N CYS A 139 11.11 -5.06 -4.12
CA CYS A 139 10.37 -5.12 -5.38
C CYS A 139 10.44 -3.77 -6.07
N THR A 140 10.65 -3.77 -7.39
CA THR A 140 10.75 -2.54 -8.16
C THR A 140 9.98 -2.66 -9.46
N LEU A 141 9.17 -1.65 -9.74
CA LEU A 141 8.45 -1.51 -11.00
C LEU A 141 8.96 -0.25 -11.70
N TYR A 142 9.55 -0.40 -12.86
CA TYR A 142 9.99 0.71 -13.71
C TYR A 142 8.95 1.02 -14.77
N LYS A 143 8.85 2.28 -15.11
CA LYS A 143 7.99 2.74 -16.19
C LYS A 143 8.41 2.15 -17.53
#